data_30bcacb6117d1ddaf974dd6499a176e7
#
_entry.id   30bcacb6117d1ddaf974dd6499a176e7
#
_cell.length_a   1.000
_cell.length_b   1.000
_cell.length_c   1.000
_cell.angle_alpha   90.00
_cell.angle_beta   90.00
_cell.angle_gamma   90.00
#
_symmetry.space_group_name_H-M   'P 1'
#
loop_
_entity.id
_entity.type
_entity.pdbx_description
1 polymer ?
#
loop_
_entity_poly.entity_id
_entity_poly.type
_entity_poly.pdbx_seq_one_letter_code
_entity_poly.pdbx_strand_id
1 'polypeptide(L)'
;AKILDENPDIDGIFAGDDTMAAICLNVMKQRGLSAPGDIKVVGADGARRTMTFMPDLTTVRQDIDRIGELAAQSIIALINGEKPESNIKLPVELIEGKTA
;
A
#
# COMPACT_ATOMS: atom_id res chain seq x y z
N ALA A 1 -0.07 15.76 9.25
CA ALA A 1 -0.27 16.68 10.36
C ALA A 1 -1.70 17.22 10.36
N LYS A 2 -2.11 17.96 9.35
CA LYS A 2 -3.43 18.63 9.26
C LYS A 2 -4.62 17.68 9.48
N ILE A 3 -4.61 16.47 8.89
CA ILE A 3 -5.70 15.48 9.03
C ILE A 3 -5.94 15.13 10.50
N LEU A 4 -4.89 14.90 11.29
CA LEU A 4 -5.01 14.58 12.69
C LEU A 4 -5.50 15.77 13.53
N ASP A 5 -5.20 17.00 13.12
CA ASP A 5 -5.66 18.22 13.81
C ASP A 5 -7.14 18.49 13.55
N GLU A 6 -7.60 18.20 12.35
CA GLU A 6 -8.99 18.41 11.91
C GLU A 6 -9.94 17.25 12.29
N ASN A 7 -9.39 16.08 12.63
CA ASN A 7 -10.16 14.88 12.93
C ASN A 7 -9.63 14.21 14.21
N PRO A 8 -9.92 14.77 15.39
CA PRO A 8 -9.39 14.25 16.66
C PRO A 8 -9.90 12.85 17.02
N ASP A 9 -11.01 12.42 16.44
CA ASP A 9 -11.67 11.13 16.72
C ASP A 9 -11.27 10.02 15.75
N ILE A 10 -10.26 10.26 14.90
CA ILE A 10 -9.79 9.27 13.93
C ILE A 10 -9.14 8.08 14.66
N ASP A 11 -9.55 6.87 14.33
CA ASP A 11 -9.04 5.61 14.90
C ASP A 11 -8.35 4.70 13.86
N GLY A 12 -8.42 5.05 12.58
CA GLY A 12 -7.80 4.32 11.49
C GLY A 12 -7.41 5.17 10.30
N ILE A 13 -6.30 4.81 9.66
CA ILE A 13 -5.78 5.42 8.43
C ILE A 13 -5.51 4.32 7.42
N PHE A 14 -6.15 4.40 6.26
CA PHE A 14 -5.75 3.64 5.08
C PHE A 14 -4.94 4.57 4.16
N ALA A 15 -3.65 4.32 4.04
CA ALA A 15 -2.76 5.12 3.23
C ALA A 15 -2.77 4.65 1.77
N GLY A 16 -2.65 5.59 0.83
CA GLY A 16 -2.67 5.30 -0.60
C GLY A 16 -1.51 4.44 -1.09
N ASP A 17 -0.39 4.43 -0.37
CA ASP A 17 0.76 3.54 -0.56
C ASP A 17 1.50 3.33 0.76
N ASP A 18 2.47 2.41 0.77
CA ASP A 18 3.28 2.09 1.96
C ASP A 18 4.18 3.25 2.40
N THR A 19 4.62 4.11 1.47
CA THR A 19 5.44 5.28 1.79
C THR A 19 4.61 6.31 2.56
N MET A 20 3.38 6.53 2.15
CA MET A 20 2.45 7.39 2.88
C MET A 20 2.11 6.81 4.24
N ALA A 21 1.94 5.50 4.36
CA ALA A 21 1.76 4.83 5.65
C ALA A 21 2.96 5.08 6.58
N ALA A 22 4.18 4.97 6.07
CA ALA A 22 5.41 5.27 6.82
C ALA A 22 5.44 6.72 7.32
N ILE A 23 5.07 7.67 6.47
CA ILE A 23 4.98 9.09 6.83
C ILE A 23 3.93 9.29 7.93
N CYS A 24 2.76 8.66 7.82
CA CYS A 24 1.73 8.73 8.85
C CYS A 24 2.25 8.20 10.20
N LEU A 25 2.86 7.03 10.21
CA LEU A 25 3.44 6.42 11.42
C LEU A 25 4.51 7.33 12.05
N ASN A 26 5.35 7.96 11.24
CA ASN A 26 6.37 8.89 11.74
C ASN A 26 5.75 10.16 12.36
N VAL A 27 4.75 10.74 11.71
CA VAL A 27 4.01 11.91 12.24
C VAL A 27 3.29 11.56 13.55
N MET A 28 2.65 10.38 13.62
CA MET A 28 2.01 9.87 14.82
C MET A 28 3.02 9.76 15.96
N LYS A 29 4.17 9.12 15.71
CA LYS A 29 5.26 8.97 16.69
C LYS A 29 5.74 10.33 17.22
N GLN A 30 5.91 11.34 16.37
CA GLN A 30 6.30 12.70 16.77
C GLN A 30 5.27 13.37 17.68
N ARG A 31 4.01 12.93 17.62
CA ARG A 31 2.89 13.41 18.47
C ARG A 31 2.63 12.53 19.69
N GLY A 32 3.45 11.52 19.92
CA GLY A 32 3.27 10.57 21.02
C GLY A 32 2.13 9.57 20.81
N LEU A 33 1.63 9.45 19.57
CA LEU A 33 0.61 8.48 19.19
C LEU A 33 1.25 7.17 18.71
N SER A 34 0.61 6.05 19.03
CA SER A 34 1.04 4.70 18.69
C SER A 34 0.11 4.05 17.67
N ALA A 35 0.68 3.15 16.86
CA ALA A 35 -0.09 2.21 16.04
C ALA A 35 0.18 0.78 16.56
N PRO A 36 -0.83 -0.06 16.74
CA PRO A 36 -2.26 0.16 16.50
C PRO A 36 -3.01 0.77 17.72
N GLY A 37 -2.29 1.13 18.79
CA GLY A 37 -2.89 1.48 20.08
C GLY A 37 -3.85 2.68 20.02
N ASP A 38 -3.41 3.78 19.43
CA ASP A 38 -4.22 4.99 19.28
C ASP A 38 -4.92 5.05 17.92
N ILE A 39 -4.16 4.81 16.85
CA ILE A 39 -4.68 4.84 15.46
C ILE A 39 -4.12 3.66 14.71
N LYS A 40 -4.98 2.88 14.07
CA LYS A 40 -4.57 1.79 13.17
C LYS A 40 -4.12 2.35 11.83
N VAL A 41 -3.04 1.79 11.27
CA VAL A 41 -2.51 2.23 9.97
C VAL A 41 -2.34 1.05 9.04
N VAL A 42 -2.95 1.14 7.86
CA VAL A 42 -2.82 0.16 6.77
C VAL A 42 -2.24 0.85 5.56
N GLY A 43 -1.22 0.24 4.95
CA GLY A 43 -0.62 0.67 3.69
C GLY A 43 -1.22 -0.01 2.48
N ALA A 44 -0.68 0.30 1.33
CA ALA A 44 -0.97 -0.34 0.05
C ALA A 44 0.32 -0.55 -0.74
N ASP A 45 0.29 -1.52 -1.65
CA ASP A 45 1.32 -2.05 -2.53
C ASP A 45 2.09 -3.25 -1.97
N GLY A 46 2.53 -3.24 -0.73
CA GLY A 46 3.30 -4.34 -0.14
C GLY A 46 4.59 -4.64 -0.91
N ALA A 47 5.22 -3.60 -1.48
CA ALA A 47 6.41 -3.73 -2.29
C ALA A 47 7.54 -4.37 -1.47
N ARG A 48 8.26 -5.32 -2.08
CA ARG A 48 9.35 -6.07 -1.42
C ARG A 48 10.34 -5.15 -0.69
N ARG A 49 10.70 -4.03 -1.31
CA ARG A 49 11.60 -3.04 -0.70
C ARG A 49 11.00 -2.46 0.58
N THR A 50 9.75 -2.04 0.56
CA THR A 50 9.06 -1.47 1.73
C THR A 50 8.98 -2.48 2.86
N MET A 51 8.62 -3.73 2.55
CA MET A 51 8.51 -4.80 3.54
C MET A 51 9.87 -5.14 4.19
N THR A 52 10.99 -4.87 3.51
CA THR A 52 12.32 -5.02 4.10
C THR A 52 12.62 -3.97 5.18
N PHE A 53 12.17 -2.73 4.98
CA PHE A 53 12.41 -1.64 5.93
C PHE A 53 11.28 -1.47 6.96
N MET A 54 10.10 -1.98 6.66
CA MET A 54 8.90 -1.89 7.49
C MET A 54 8.19 -3.25 7.60
N PRO A 55 8.84 -4.26 8.20
CA PRO A 55 8.30 -5.62 8.26
C PRO A 55 7.02 -5.72 9.10
N ASP A 56 6.79 -4.75 9.98
CA ASP A 56 5.62 -4.71 10.85
C ASP A 56 4.43 -3.94 10.25
N LEU A 57 4.55 -3.40 9.03
CA LEU A 57 3.46 -2.67 8.39
C LEU A 57 2.36 -3.64 7.92
N THR A 58 1.13 -3.40 8.38
CA THR A 58 -0.06 -4.01 7.78
C THR A 58 -0.32 -3.33 6.44
N THR A 59 -0.38 -4.11 5.35
CA THR A 59 -0.54 -3.54 3.99
C THR A 59 -1.31 -4.48 3.08
N VAL A 60 -1.94 -3.91 2.06
CA VAL A 60 -2.55 -4.65 0.95
C VAL A 60 -1.51 -4.83 -0.15
N ARG A 61 -1.01 -6.05 -0.31
CA ARG A 61 0.02 -6.38 -1.30
C ARG A 61 -0.59 -6.60 -2.68
N GLN A 62 0.00 -5.96 -3.68
CA GLN A 62 -0.22 -6.20 -5.10
C GLN A 62 0.91 -7.07 -5.65
N ASP A 63 0.62 -7.92 -6.63
CA ASP A 63 1.63 -8.66 -7.39
C ASP A 63 2.22 -7.76 -8.49
N ILE A 64 3.13 -6.87 -8.08
CA ILE A 64 3.75 -5.85 -8.95
C ILE A 64 4.55 -6.51 -10.07
N ASP A 65 5.23 -7.63 -9.79
CA ASP A 65 5.99 -8.38 -10.80
C ASP A 65 5.05 -8.90 -11.89
N ARG A 66 3.92 -9.49 -11.49
CA ARG A 66 2.92 -9.98 -12.44
C ARG A 66 2.23 -8.86 -13.22
N ILE A 67 1.98 -7.72 -12.59
CA ILE A 67 1.47 -6.52 -13.27
C ILE A 67 2.45 -6.09 -14.37
N GLY A 68 3.74 -6.02 -14.04
CA GLY A 68 4.79 -5.66 -15.00
C GLY A 68 4.89 -6.63 -16.18
N GLU A 69 4.87 -7.94 -15.91
CA GLU A 69 4.87 -8.97 -16.95
C GLU A 69 3.68 -8.83 -17.91
N LEU A 70 2.47 -8.73 -17.37
CA LEU A 70 1.25 -8.63 -18.17
C LEU A 70 1.20 -7.33 -18.98
N ALA A 71 1.68 -6.22 -18.40
CA ALA A 71 1.78 -4.95 -19.11
C ALA A 71 2.74 -5.07 -20.31
N ALA A 72 3.92 -5.67 -20.11
CA ALA A 72 4.89 -5.88 -21.17
C ALA A 72 4.34 -6.81 -22.28
N GLN A 73 3.72 -7.93 -21.90
CA GLN A 73 3.09 -8.84 -22.86
C GLN A 73 1.99 -8.16 -23.67
N SER A 74 1.15 -7.33 -23.02
CA SER A 74 0.09 -6.59 -23.70
C SER A 74 0.64 -5.59 -24.71
N ILE A 75 1.71 -4.86 -24.37
CA ILE A 75 2.36 -3.91 -25.28
C ILE A 75 2.97 -4.64 -26.48
N ILE A 76 3.66 -5.76 -26.26
CA ILE A 76 4.25 -6.57 -27.35
C ILE A 76 3.16 -7.09 -28.28
N ALA A 77 2.05 -7.61 -27.74
CA ALA A 77 0.92 -8.08 -28.51
C ALA A 77 0.33 -6.95 -29.39
N LEU A 78 0.15 -5.75 -28.83
CA LEU A 78 -0.32 -4.58 -29.57
C LEU A 78 0.62 -4.20 -30.72
N ILE A 79 1.94 -4.20 -30.49
CA ILE A 79 2.95 -3.93 -31.51
C ILE A 79 2.86 -4.94 -32.66
N ASN A 80 2.58 -6.21 -32.36
CA ASN A 80 2.43 -7.29 -33.32
C ASN A 80 1.04 -7.31 -34.02
N GLY A 81 0.18 -6.33 -33.77
CA GLY A 81 -1.15 -6.24 -34.35
C GLY A 81 -2.19 -7.17 -33.75
N GLU A 82 -1.88 -7.79 -32.62
CA GLU A 82 -2.80 -8.62 -31.84
C GLU A 82 -3.73 -7.76 -30.97
N LYS A 83 -4.80 -8.37 -30.46
CA LYS A 83 -5.73 -7.72 -29.51
C LYS A 83 -5.59 -8.39 -28.15
N PRO A 84 -4.72 -7.89 -27.26
CA PRO A 84 -4.61 -8.43 -25.90
C PRO A 84 -5.87 -8.15 -25.10
N GLU A 85 -6.06 -8.89 -24.02
CA GLU A 85 -7.12 -8.61 -23.06
C GLU A 85 -6.97 -7.20 -22.48
N SER A 86 -8.05 -6.40 -22.55
CA SER A 86 -8.02 -4.98 -22.19
C SER A 86 -8.25 -4.70 -20.72
N ASN A 87 -8.73 -5.69 -19.96
CA ASN A 87 -9.09 -5.53 -18.55
C ASN A 87 -8.73 -6.80 -17.76
N ILE A 88 -7.50 -6.84 -17.28
CA ILE A 88 -7.00 -7.95 -16.47
C ILE A 88 -7.06 -7.54 -15.00
N LYS A 89 -7.76 -8.33 -14.19
CA LYS A 89 -7.83 -8.15 -12.74
C LYS A 89 -6.92 -9.15 -12.05
N LEU A 90 -6.04 -8.67 -11.20
CA LEU A 90 -5.20 -9.49 -10.35
C LEU A 90 -5.71 -9.43 -8.91
N PRO A 91 -5.64 -10.55 -8.17
CA PRO A 91 -5.98 -10.55 -6.75
C PRO A 91 -4.96 -9.75 -5.96
N VAL A 92 -5.40 -9.20 -4.84
CA VAL A 92 -4.54 -8.58 -3.82
C VAL A 92 -4.56 -9.45 -2.56
N GLU A 93 -3.57 -9.27 -1.69
CA GLU A 93 -3.41 -10.03 -0.46
C GLU A 93 -3.22 -9.07 0.72
N LEU A 94 -3.96 -9.30 1.81
CA LEU A 94 -3.71 -8.59 3.06
C LEU A 94 -2.50 -9.22 3.77
N ILE A 95 -1.47 -8.42 3.98
CA ILE A 95 -0.32 -8.78 4.81
C ILE A 95 -0.56 -8.18 6.19
N GLU A 96 -0.88 -9.03 7.13
CA GLU A 96 -1.06 -8.62 8.52
C GLU A 96 0.30 -8.34 9.17
N GLY A 97 0.45 -7.13 9.70
CA GLY A 97 1.60 -6.69 10.48
C GLY A 97 1.18 -6.32 11.90
N LYS A 98 1.79 -5.27 12.46
CA LYS A 98 1.52 -4.79 13.82
C LYS A 98 0.95 -3.37 13.86
N THR A 99 0.63 -2.77 12.71
CA THR A 99 0.15 -1.40 12.65
C THR A 99 -1.37 -1.28 12.54
N ALA A 100 -2.04 -2.39 12.37
CA ALA A 100 -3.52 -2.44 12.35
C ALA A 100 -4.03 -3.77 12.91
#